data_1f44f2d96b427cf0f68ebb9432709e80
#
_entry.id   1f44f2d96b427cf0f68ebb9432709e80
#
_cell.length_a   1.000
_cell.length_b   1.000
_cell.length_c   1.000
_cell.angle_alpha   90.00
_cell.angle_beta   90.00
_cell.angle_gamma   90.00
#
_symmetry.space_group_name_H-M   'P 1'
#
loop_
_entity.id
_entity.type
_entity.pdbx_description
1 polymer ?
#
loop_
_entity_poly.entity_id
_entity_poly.type
_entity_poly.pdbx_seq_one_letter_code
_entity_poly.pdbx_strand_id
1 'polypeptide(L)'
;MGVYLNPGNEKFAKAVQSEIYVDKTGLIEYTNQVINTVQRYVCVSRPRRFGKSMTADMLTAYYGKECDSRELFSGLKISQNAVFAQHLNQYPTIFLNMQEFLSRSKEIGQVIDRVRRMLLRELKNSYLDVDYFDDTDLVESLQDIYAATKQSFVIIIDEWDCVFREYQQDKKAQEEYLDFLRDFLKDKVYVALAYLTGILPIKKYGTHSALNMFDEFTMLDPGPLAEYVGFTEQEVEELCGRYQMDLAEIKNWYDGYSFPGESSVYSPRSVVNAMRFRKIGNYWNQTETFEALQWYIDLNFDGLRDDVLQMMAGKKIPVNTGSFTNDMTTFRTEDDVLTLLIHLGYLGYEEQNKYVFIPNAEVQSEYASAVTVSQWGDISKALKNSADLLQAVWEKQETQVAEGIRLAHFETSQLQYNDENALSYTISLALYAARNFYTVYRELPGGKGFADLVFVPRKRYQDKPALVVELKWDKTAEGALAQIKDKEYCRSLEEYQGNLLLVGINYNKKTKEHVCRIEEYQK
;
A
#
# COMPACT_ATOMS: atom_id res chain seq x y z
N MET A 1 36.51 -2.05 -0.55
CA MET A 1 35.05 -2.24 -0.30
C MET A 1 34.79 -2.60 1.16
N GLY A 2 33.90 -1.86 1.81
CA GLY A 2 33.44 -2.14 3.18
C GLY A 2 32.05 -2.77 3.17
N VAL A 3 31.48 -2.94 4.35
CA VAL A 3 30.09 -3.40 4.53
C VAL A 3 29.13 -2.22 4.44
N TYR A 4 29.53 -1.07 4.98
CA TYR A 4 28.75 0.16 5.06
C TYR A 4 29.32 1.28 4.20
N LEU A 5 30.63 1.35 4.03
CA LEU A 5 31.32 2.28 3.14
C LEU A 5 31.68 1.56 1.85
N ASN A 6 31.15 2.01 0.73
CA ASN A 6 31.30 1.42 -0.60
C ASN A 6 30.99 -0.08 -0.62
N PRO A 7 29.77 -0.53 -0.27
CA PRO A 7 29.43 -1.95 -0.12
C PRO A 7 29.42 -2.74 -1.44
N GLY A 8 29.61 -2.09 -2.58
CA GLY A 8 29.65 -2.74 -3.90
C GLY A 8 28.28 -2.81 -4.57
N ASN A 9 28.20 -3.59 -5.67
CA ASN A 9 27.02 -3.64 -6.54
C ASN A 9 26.32 -5.02 -6.58
N GLU A 10 26.78 -6.00 -5.78
CA GLU A 10 26.32 -7.39 -5.85
C GLU A 10 24.82 -7.56 -5.53
N LYS A 11 24.27 -6.72 -4.62
CA LYS A 11 22.85 -6.77 -4.28
C LYS A 11 21.99 -6.39 -5.46
N PHE A 12 22.33 -5.29 -6.13
CA PHE A 12 21.62 -4.84 -7.32
C PHE A 12 21.83 -5.77 -8.52
N ALA A 13 23.05 -6.30 -8.71
CA ALA A 13 23.32 -7.31 -9.73
C ALA A 13 22.43 -8.55 -9.60
N LYS A 14 22.23 -9.07 -8.37
CA LYS A 14 21.28 -10.17 -8.11
C LYS A 14 19.84 -9.79 -8.43
N ALA A 15 19.44 -8.53 -8.18
CA ALA A 15 18.11 -8.06 -8.52
C ALA A 15 17.88 -8.03 -10.03
N VAL A 16 18.83 -7.50 -10.80
CA VAL A 16 18.76 -7.45 -12.27
C VAL A 16 18.74 -8.85 -12.89
N GLN A 17 19.46 -9.81 -12.28
CA GLN A 17 19.50 -11.21 -12.73
C GLN A 17 18.29 -12.04 -12.31
N SER A 18 17.36 -11.48 -11.55
CA SER A 18 16.16 -12.21 -11.12
C SER A 18 15.25 -12.51 -12.32
N GLU A 19 14.43 -13.56 -12.19
CA GLU A 19 13.48 -14.01 -13.24
C GLU A 19 12.58 -12.87 -13.73
N ILE A 20 12.16 -11.99 -12.81
CA ILE A 20 11.38 -10.79 -13.10
C ILE A 20 12.12 -9.60 -12.51
N TYR A 21 12.63 -8.76 -13.37
CA TYR A 21 13.16 -7.46 -13.05
C TYR A 21 12.43 -6.40 -13.88
N VAL A 22 11.97 -5.33 -13.26
CA VAL A 22 11.38 -4.16 -13.91
C VAL A 22 12.33 -3.00 -13.71
N ASP A 23 12.74 -2.39 -14.81
CA ASP A 23 13.76 -1.34 -14.82
C ASP A 23 13.22 -0.01 -14.27
N LYS A 24 13.68 0.36 -13.09
CA LYS A 24 13.37 1.60 -12.37
C LYS A 24 14.55 2.58 -12.33
N THR A 25 15.55 2.36 -13.18
CA THR A 25 16.76 3.19 -13.19
C THR A 25 16.52 4.64 -13.59
N GLY A 26 15.34 4.99 -14.11
CA GLY A 26 14.93 6.38 -14.31
C GLY A 26 14.93 7.22 -13.01
N LEU A 27 14.78 6.62 -11.83
CA LEU A 27 14.95 7.31 -10.55
C LEU A 27 16.34 7.97 -10.44
N ILE A 28 17.36 7.39 -11.05
CA ILE A 28 18.73 7.93 -11.05
C ILE A 28 18.79 9.27 -11.80
N GLU A 29 17.95 9.49 -12.81
CA GLU A 29 17.90 10.79 -13.51
C GLU A 29 17.53 11.90 -12.55
N TYR A 30 16.52 11.68 -11.71
CA TYR A 30 16.13 12.63 -10.68
C TYR A 30 17.26 12.85 -9.66
N THR A 31 17.86 11.78 -9.13
CA THR A 31 18.93 11.93 -8.13
C THR A 31 20.19 12.58 -8.71
N ASN A 32 20.50 12.38 -9.99
CA ASN A 32 21.57 13.09 -10.71
C ASN A 32 21.30 14.59 -10.87
N GLN A 33 20.04 15.02 -10.96
CA GLN A 33 19.68 16.43 -11.04
C GLN A 33 19.86 17.16 -9.71
N VAL A 34 19.60 16.47 -8.59
CA VAL A 34 19.61 17.08 -7.26
C VAL A 34 20.92 16.91 -6.50
N ILE A 35 21.78 15.97 -6.90
CA ILE A 35 23.09 15.72 -6.26
C ILE A 35 23.95 17.00 -6.26
N ASN A 36 24.60 17.31 -5.15
CA ASN A 36 25.40 18.53 -4.92
C ASN A 36 24.61 19.84 -5.04
N THR A 37 23.27 19.80 -4.94
CA THR A 37 22.41 21.00 -4.91
C THR A 37 21.78 21.18 -3.51
N VAL A 38 20.94 22.20 -3.35
CA VAL A 38 20.17 22.39 -2.11
C VAL A 38 19.08 21.33 -1.94
N GLN A 39 18.59 20.70 -3.03
CA GLN A 39 17.60 19.62 -3.07
C GLN A 39 18.20 18.22 -2.87
N ARG A 40 19.46 18.11 -2.48
CA ARG A 40 20.17 16.83 -2.32
C ARG A 40 19.63 15.90 -1.23
N TYR A 41 18.63 16.32 -0.49
CA TYR A 41 18.00 15.55 0.58
C TYR A 41 16.68 14.96 0.09
N VAL A 42 16.64 13.66 -0.14
CA VAL A 42 15.51 12.95 -0.75
C VAL A 42 15.00 11.88 0.21
N CYS A 43 13.72 11.90 0.55
CA CYS A 43 13.08 10.87 1.37
C CYS A 43 11.91 10.23 0.61
N VAL A 44 11.95 8.91 0.43
CA VAL A 44 10.91 8.16 -0.26
C VAL A 44 10.20 7.23 0.70
N SER A 45 8.92 7.52 0.96
CA SER A 45 8.07 6.71 1.84
C SER A 45 7.02 5.96 1.02
N ARG A 46 7.04 4.63 1.10
CA ARG A 46 6.10 3.71 0.46
C ARG A 46 5.78 2.55 1.40
N PRO A 47 4.64 1.89 1.24
CA PRO A 47 4.33 0.67 1.97
C PRO A 47 5.44 -0.38 1.84
N ARG A 48 5.41 -1.38 2.69
CA ARG A 48 6.30 -2.53 2.53
C ARG A 48 6.13 -3.14 1.13
N ARG A 49 7.23 -3.72 0.58
CA ARG A 49 7.23 -4.48 -0.69
C ARG A 49 7.04 -3.68 -1.97
N PHE A 50 7.07 -2.36 -1.90
CA PHE A 50 7.03 -1.49 -3.07
C PHE A 50 8.39 -1.33 -3.78
N GLY A 51 9.45 -1.98 -3.31
CA GLY A 51 10.75 -1.97 -3.98
C GLY A 51 11.74 -0.94 -3.43
N LYS A 52 11.47 -0.29 -2.27
CA LYS A 52 12.34 0.73 -1.64
C LYS A 52 13.79 0.30 -1.46
N SER A 53 14.01 -0.87 -0.84
CA SER A 53 15.38 -1.39 -0.63
C SER A 53 16.08 -1.69 -1.95
N MET A 54 15.33 -2.09 -2.99
CA MET A 54 15.90 -2.29 -4.33
C MET A 54 16.36 -0.97 -4.95
N THR A 55 15.62 0.13 -4.77
CA THR A 55 16.07 1.46 -5.22
C THR A 55 17.29 1.93 -4.43
N ALA A 56 17.38 1.65 -3.13
CA ALA A 56 18.56 1.95 -2.32
C ALA A 56 19.80 1.15 -2.77
N ASP A 57 19.65 -0.14 -3.04
CA ASP A 57 20.72 -0.99 -3.59
C ASP A 57 21.13 -0.55 -5.00
N MET A 58 20.18 -0.12 -5.84
CA MET A 58 20.44 0.44 -7.18
C MET A 58 21.27 1.71 -7.12
N LEU A 59 20.90 2.67 -6.26
CA LEU A 59 21.66 3.92 -6.09
C LEU A 59 23.05 3.63 -5.51
N THR A 60 23.16 2.69 -4.58
CA THR A 60 24.46 2.24 -4.04
C THR A 60 25.36 1.70 -5.13
N ALA A 61 24.84 0.83 -6.00
CA ALA A 61 25.59 0.27 -7.13
C ALA A 61 25.97 1.35 -8.17
N TYR A 62 25.11 2.33 -8.39
CA TYR A 62 25.35 3.38 -9.37
C TYR A 62 26.41 4.39 -8.90
N TYR A 63 26.27 4.92 -7.69
CA TYR A 63 27.17 5.95 -7.18
C TYR A 63 28.50 5.41 -6.63
N GLY A 64 28.49 4.17 -6.10
CA GLY A 64 29.59 3.59 -5.33
C GLY A 64 30.93 3.57 -6.06
N LYS A 65 31.95 4.21 -5.48
CA LYS A 65 33.26 4.48 -6.10
C LYS A 65 34.17 3.26 -6.26
N GLU A 66 34.02 2.23 -5.39
CA GLU A 66 34.98 1.11 -5.35
C GLU A 66 34.49 -0.13 -6.13
N CYS A 67 33.48 0.00 -6.97
CA CYS A 67 33.02 -1.05 -7.88
C CYS A 67 32.92 -0.53 -9.31
N ASP A 68 33.00 -1.43 -10.29
CA ASP A 68 32.66 -1.12 -11.68
C ASP A 68 31.28 -1.64 -12.00
N SER A 69 30.35 -0.72 -12.19
CA SER A 69 28.94 -1.03 -12.48
C SER A 69 28.54 -0.72 -13.93
N ARG A 70 29.47 -0.32 -14.79
CA ARG A 70 29.22 0.11 -16.18
C ARG A 70 28.48 -0.98 -16.97
N GLU A 71 28.95 -2.21 -16.90
CA GLU A 71 28.33 -3.34 -17.59
C GLU A 71 26.94 -3.65 -17.02
N LEU A 72 26.79 -3.59 -15.68
CA LEU A 72 25.53 -3.82 -14.98
C LEU A 72 24.42 -2.87 -15.43
N PHE A 73 24.74 -1.61 -15.67
CA PHE A 73 23.77 -0.59 -16.11
C PHE A 73 23.64 -0.43 -17.63
N SER A 74 24.54 -1.02 -18.44
CA SER A 74 24.65 -0.77 -19.88
C SER A 74 23.38 -1.05 -20.69
N GLY A 75 22.54 -2.00 -20.23
CA GLY A 75 21.27 -2.35 -20.87
C GLY A 75 20.04 -1.72 -20.23
N LEU A 76 20.20 -0.87 -19.21
CA LEU A 76 19.12 -0.27 -18.45
C LEU A 76 18.81 1.16 -18.94
N LYS A 77 17.59 1.65 -18.66
CA LYS A 77 17.09 2.95 -19.14
C LYS A 77 18.06 4.09 -18.88
N ILE A 78 18.65 4.15 -17.69
CA ILE A 78 19.59 5.21 -17.30
C ILE A 78 20.83 5.30 -18.19
N SER A 79 21.25 4.22 -18.82
CA SER A 79 22.42 4.22 -19.71
C SER A 79 22.26 5.13 -20.93
N GLN A 80 21.03 5.48 -21.28
CA GLN A 80 20.71 6.41 -22.37
C GLN A 80 20.79 7.89 -21.94
N ASN A 81 20.91 8.16 -20.63
CA ASN A 81 20.97 9.51 -20.12
C ASN A 81 22.34 10.16 -20.38
N ALA A 82 22.34 11.41 -20.84
CA ALA A 82 23.55 12.12 -21.21
C ALA A 82 24.56 12.29 -20.06
N VAL A 83 24.11 12.35 -18.82
CA VAL A 83 24.94 12.50 -17.62
C VAL A 83 25.27 11.17 -16.94
N PHE A 84 24.87 10.05 -17.52
CA PHE A 84 25.09 8.71 -16.95
C PHE A 84 26.53 8.48 -16.49
N ALA A 85 27.49 8.70 -17.41
CA ALA A 85 28.91 8.45 -17.13
C ALA A 85 29.51 9.46 -16.14
N GLN A 86 28.90 10.63 -15.97
CA GLN A 86 29.40 11.68 -15.10
C GLN A 86 29.36 11.30 -13.63
N HIS A 87 28.32 10.54 -13.24
CA HIS A 87 28.06 10.20 -11.84
C HIS A 87 28.30 8.71 -11.53
N LEU A 88 28.38 7.86 -12.56
CA LEU A 88 28.56 6.42 -12.38
C LEU A 88 29.89 6.12 -11.66
N ASN A 89 29.78 5.49 -10.48
CA ASN A 89 30.91 5.07 -9.65
C ASN A 89 31.87 6.23 -9.25
N GLN A 90 31.33 7.42 -9.01
CA GLN A 90 32.15 8.62 -8.72
C GLN A 90 32.17 9.01 -7.24
N TYR A 91 31.32 8.45 -6.38
CA TYR A 91 31.15 8.93 -5.03
C TYR A 91 31.48 7.86 -3.99
N PRO A 92 32.22 8.20 -2.92
CA PRO A 92 32.21 7.35 -1.73
C PRO A 92 30.78 7.28 -1.22
N THR A 93 30.29 6.04 -1.05
CA THR A 93 28.87 5.79 -0.74
C THR A 93 28.74 5.10 0.59
N ILE A 94 27.97 5.68 1.50
CA ILE A 94 27.59 5.09 2.78
C ILE A 94 26.19 4.49 2.64
N PHE A 95 26.04 3.20 2.96
CA PHE A 95 24.76 2.50 2.99
C PHE A 95 24.46 1.94 4.38
N LEU A 96 23.34 2.37 4.96
CA LEU A 96 22.87 1.93 6.28
C LEU A 96 21.46 1.36 6.15
N ASN A 97 21.25 0.11 6.59
CA ASN A 97 19.91 -0.41 6.85
C ASN A 97 19.65 -0.32 8.36
N MET A 98 18.79 0.60 8.77
CA MET A 98 18.57 0.88 10.20
C MET A 98 17.90 -0.28 10.93
N GLN A 99 17.08 -1.07 10.25
CA GLN A 99 16.47 -2.27 10.84
C GLN A 99 17.52 -3.32 11.24
N GLU A 100 18.63 -3.43 10.48
CA GLU A 100 19.74 -4.33 10.84
C GLU A 100 20.42 -3.91 12.14
N PHE A 101 20.67 -2.62 12.32
CA PHE A 101 21.26 -2.09 13.56
C PHE A 101 20.31 -2.25 14.75
N LEU A 102 19.02 -1.97 14.53
CA LEU A 102 17.99 -2.08 15.55
C LEU A 102 17.84 -3.50 16.07
N SER A 103 17.79 -4.49 15.18
CA SER A 103 17.65 -5.92 15.54
C SER A 103 18.78 -6.47 16.41
N ARG A 104 19.92 -5.80 16.41
CA ARG A 104 21.13 -6.19 17.18
C ARG A 104 21.37 -5.35 18.43
N SER A 105 20.42 -4.50 18.82
CA SER A 105 20.54 -3.55 19.91
C SER A 105 19.28 -3.60 20.78
N LYS A 106 19.41 -3.26 22.06
CA LYS A 106 18.29 -3.27 23.02
C LYS A 106 17.72 -1.87 23.27
N GLU A 107 18.52 -0.85 23.03
CA GLU A 107 18.22 0.56 23.30
C GLU A 107 18.70 1.42 22.14
N ILE A 108 18.07 2.58 21.94
CA ILE A 108 18.41 3.47 20.82
C ILE A 108 19.85 3.99 20.88
N GLY A 109 20.35 4.33 22.06
CA GLY A 109 21.75 4.74 22.23
C GLY A 109 22.74 3.70 21.72
N GLN A 110 22.47 2.40 21.94
CA GLN A 110 23.30 1.30 21.42
C GLN A 110 23.21 1.21 19.89
N VAL A 111 22.05 1.53 19.29
CA VAL A 111 21.90 1.58 17.82
C VAL A 111 22.81 2.65 17.26
N ILE A 112 22.72 3.87 17.78
CA ILE A 112 23.51 5.04 17.35
C ILE A 112 25.01 4.77 17.54
N ASP A 113 25.41 4.29 18.71
CA ASP A 113 26.81 3.97 18.99
C ASP A 113 27.35 2.88 18.07
N ARG A 114 26.51 1.91 17.72
CA ARG A 114 26.90 0.85 16.78
C ARG A 114 27.11 1.42 15.38
N VAL A 115 26.21 2.24 14.89
CA VAL A 115 26.35 2.94 13.60
C VAL A 115 27.67 3.73 13.59
N ARG A 116 27.92 4.56 14.60
CA ARG A 116 29.14 5.37 14.72
C ARG A 116 30.39 4.51 14.67
N ARG A 117 30.50 3.50 15.54
CA ARG A 117 31.68 2.62 15.62
C ARG A 117 31.95 1.84 14.32
N MET A 118 30.89 1.35 13.65
CA MET A 118 31.08 0.58 12.42
C MET A 118 31.54 1.48 11.28
N LEU A 119 30.93 2.65 11.12
CA LEU A 119 31.35 3.62 10.10
C LEU A 119 32.76 4.16 10.37
N LEU A 120 33.07 4.60 11.59
CA LEU A 120 34.40 5.09 11.95
C LEU A 120 35.49 4.07 11.64
N ARG A 121 35.23 2.78 11.95
CA ARG A 121 36.17 1.72 11.63
C ARG A 121 36.47 1.63 10.13
N GLU A 122 35.44 1.69 9.28
CA GLU A 122 35.60 1.58 7.83
C GLU A 122 36.21 2.85 7.23
N LEU A 123 35.80 4.02 7.72
CA LEU A 123 36.37 5.31 7.29
C LEU A 123 37.88 5.39 7.60
N LYS A 124 38.29 5.08 8.83
CA LYS A 124 39.69 5.08 9.23
C LYS A 124 40.55 4.10 8.40
N ASN A 125 39.98 2.95 8.06
CA ASN A 125 40.70 1.97 7.22
C ASN A 125 40.82 2.42 5.75
N SER A 126 39.90 3.26 5.27
CA SER A 126 39.89 3.72 3.87
C SER A 126 40.61 5.05 3.69
N TYR A 127 40.77 5.85 4.73
CA TYR A 127 41.35 7.19 4.70
C TYR A 127 42.52 7.30 5.72
N LEU A 128 43.56 6.50 5.51
CA LEU A 128 44.69 6.35 6.43
C LEU A 128 45.54 7.63 6.58
N ASP A 129 45.58 8.45 5.55
CA ASP A 129 46.44 9.66 5.47
C ASP A 129 45.72 10.93 6.00
N VAL A 130 44.51 10.80 6.50
CA VAL A 130 43.77 11.95 7.05
C VAL A 130 44.16 12.19 8.49
N ASP A 131 44.47 13.44 8.82
CA ASP A 131 44.70 13.91 10.19
C ASP A 131 43.36 14.21 10.83
N TYR A 132 42.93 13.35 11.75
CA TYR A 132 41.64 13.47 12.44
C TYR A 132 41.77 14.31 13.71
N PHE A 133 40.94 15.35 13.84
CA PHE A 133 40.87 16.15 15.05
C PHE A 133 40.31 15.33 16.24
N ASP A 134 39.17 14.68 16.03
CA ASP A 134 38.61 13.65 16.93
C ASP A 134 38.23 12.41 16.15
N ASP A 135 39.05 11.39 16.24
CA ASP A 135 38.86 10.12 15.55
C ASP A 135 37.76 9.23 16.18
N THR A 136 37.12 9.69 17.26
CA THR A 136 35.98 9.04 17.92
C THR A 136 34.64 9.67 17.56
N ASP A 137 34.63 10.88 17.01
CA ASP A 137 33.43 11.54 16.49
C ASP A 137 33.24 11.27 14.99
N LEU A 138 32.06 10.76 14.62
CA LEU A 138 31.74 10.41 13.24
C LEU A 138 31.61 11.65 12.34
N VAL A 139 30.96 12.69 12.85
CA VAL A 139 30.68 13.90 12.08
C VAL A 139 31.96 14.68 11.83
N GLU A 140 32.80 14.86 12.85
CA GLU A 140 34.11 15.51 12.72
C GLU A 140 35.02 14.70 11.81
N SER A 141 35.09 13.38 11.95
CA SER A 141 35.88 12.52 11.03
C SER A 141 35.46 12.68 9.58
N LEU A 142 34.17 12.77 9.27
CA LEU A 142 33.71 13.00 7.89
C LEU A 142 34.04 14.41 7.38
N GLN A 143 34.02 15.43 8.24
CA GLN A 143 34.47 16.78 7.91
C GLN A 143 35.95 16.83 7.62
N ASP A 144 36.79 16.15 8.40
CA ASP A 144 38.24 16.05 8.20
C ASP A 144 38.57 15.33 6.87
N ILE A 145 37.88 14.24 6.57
CA ILE A 145 38.01 13.55 5.29
C ILE A 145 37.63 14.46 4.13
N TYR A 146 36.50 15.19 4.25
CA TYR A 146 36.12 16.17 3.24
C TYR A 146 37.13 17.31 3.11
N ALA A 147 37.67 17.83 4.21
CA ALA A 147 38.68 18.88 4.19
C ALA A 147 39.94 18.44 3.48
N ALA A 148 40.40 17.21 3.71
CA ALA A 148 41.59 16.63 3.12
C ALA A 148 41.43 16.23 1.65
N THR A 149 40.25 15.62 1.31
CA THR A 149 40.07 14.98 -0.01
C THR A 149 39.19 15.75 -0.99
N LYS A 150 38.36 16.67 -0.50
CA LYS A 150 37.27 17.36 -1.21
C LYS A 150 36.23 16.43 -1.80
N GLN A 151 36.16 15.19 -1.31
CA GLN A 151 35.17 14.21 -1.73
C GLN A 151 33.93 14.29 -0.81
N SER A 152 32.77 14.47 -1.45
CA SER A 152 31.47 14.40 -0.75
C SER A 152 30.87 13.00 -0.90
N PHE A 153 30.09 12.58 0.08
CA PHE A 153 29.51 11.27 0.19
C PHE A 153 28.07 11.22 -0.33
N VAL A 154 27.72 10.13 -0.99
CA VAL A 154 26.33 9.72 -1.16
C VAL A 154 25.96 8.87 0.06
N ILE A 155 24.94 9.30 0.81
CA ILE A 155 24.50 8.64 2.04
C ILE A 155 23.10 8.08 1.82
N ILE A 156 22.99 6.76 1.90
CA ILE A 156 21.73 6.02 1.68
C ILE A 156 21.34 5.35 2.98
N ILE A 157 20.15 5.66 3.48
CA ILE A 157 19.60 5.08 4.72
C ILE A 157 18.29 4.38 4.41
N ASP A 158 18.30 3.07 4.42
CA ASP A 158 17.12 2.23 4.23
C ASP A 158 16.45 1.93 5.58
N GLU A 159 15.11 1.85 5.58
CA GLU A 159 14.27 1.64 6.77
C GLU A 159 14.53 2.71 7.87
N TRP A 160 14.70 3.99 7.47
CA TRP A 160 15.03 5.08 8.38
C TRP A 160 14.02 5.22 9.53
N ASP A 161 12.77 4.85 9.29
CA ASP A 161 11.65 5.01 10.21
C ASP A 161 11.45 3.82 11.17
N CYS A 162 12.31 2.81 11.13
CA CYS A 162 12.17 1.59 11.94
C CYS A 162 12.10 1.89 13.46
N VAL A 163 12.80 2.93 13.92
CA VAL A 163 12.78 3.35 15.33
C VAL A 163 11.36 3.77 15.76
N PHE A 164 10.63 4.48 14.89
CA PHE A 164 9.26 4.91 15.19
C PHE A 164 8.27 3.75 15.22
N ARG A 165 8.53 2.70 14.46
CA ARG A 165 7.70 1.48 14.42
C ARG A 165 7.95 0.56 15.61
N GLU A 166 9.19 0.47 16.09
CA GLU A 166 9.58 -0.44 17.19
C GLU A 166 9.50 0.25 18.58
N TYR A 167 9.92 1.52 18.66
CA TYR A 167 9.89 2.31 19.91
C TYR A 167 8.71 3.30 19.91
N GLN A 168 7.50 2.81 19.60
CA GLN A 168 6.31 3.66 19.42
C GLN A 168 6.01 4.56 20.63
N GLN A 169 6.17 4.04 21.85
CA GLN A 169 5.88 4.76 23.10
C GLN A 169 7.07 5.53 23.65
N ASP A 170 8.28 5.28 23.17
CA ASP A 170 9.50 5.91 23.69
C ASP A 170 9.86 7.18 22.90
N LYS A 171 9.23 8.29 23.27
CA LYS A 171 9.48 9.60 22.64
C LYS A 171 10.93 10.05 22.77
N LYS A 172 11.57 9.73 23.90
CA LYS A 172 12.97 10.10 24.13
C LYS A 172 13.90 9.38 23.15
N ALA A 173 13.69 8.09 22.95
CA ALA A 173 14.45 7.31 21.96
C ALA A 173 14.24 7.87 20.53
N GLN A 174 13.01 8.25 20.19
CA GLN A 174 12.69 8.85 18.89
C GLN A 174 13.38 10.19 18.69
N GLU A 175 13.40 11.06 19.73
CA GLU A 175 14.08 12.36 19.70
C GLU A 175 15.59 12.20 19.56
N GLU A 176 16.22 11.32 20.35
CA GLU A 176 17.65 11.01 20.29
C GLU A 176 18.07 10.53 18.90
N TYR A 177 17.26 9.69 18.28
CA TYR A 177 17.49 9.21 16.91
C TYR A 177 17.37 10.32 15.86
N LEU A 178 16.36 11.18 15.97
CA LEU A 178 16.20 12.33 15.07
C LEU A 178 17.35 13.33 15.22
N ASP A 179 17.81 13.56 16.43
CA ASP A 179 18.95 14.43 16.70
C ASP A 179 20.23 13.87 16.09
N PHE A 180 20.44 12.55 16.19
CA PHE A 180 21.54 11.89 15.52
C PHE A 180 21.46 12.07 13.99
N LEU A 181 20.31 11.81 13.36
CA LEU A 181 20.17 11.98 11.91
C LEU A 181 20.34 13.44 11.47
N ARG A 182 19.84 14.38 12.26
CA ARG A 182 20.01 15.82 12.01
C ARG A 182 21.47 16.21 12.07
N ASP A 183 22.20 15.83 13.10
CA ASP A 183 23.61 16.14 13.25
C ASP A 183 24.45 15.48 12.14
N PHE A 184 24.12 14.25 11.77
CA PHE A 184 24.82 13.49 10.72
C PHE A 184 24.62 14.05 9.31
N LEU A 185 23.44 14.66 9.01
CA LEU A 185 23.08 14.99 7.62
C LEU A 185 22.91 16.49 7.36
N LYS A 186 22.33 17.25 8.32
CA LYS A 186 21.87 18.60 8.05
C LYS A 186 23.03 19.58 7.85
N ASP A 187 22.98 20.30 6.73
CA ASP A 187 23.94 21.38 6.38
C ASP A 187 25.41 20.95 6.37
N LYS A 188 25.66 19.65 6.15
CA LYS A 188 27.02 19.10 6.11
C LYS A 188 27.64 19.22 4.71
N VAL A 189 28.88 19.74 4.67
CA VAL A 189 29.62 19.93 3.42
C VAL A 189 30.03 18.61 2.77
N TYR A 190 30.14 17.56 3.54
CA TYR A 190 30.48 16.22 3.06
C TYR A 190 29.29 15.45 2.43
N VAL A 191 28.07 16.00 2.46
CA VAL A 191 26.90 15.34 1.87
C VAL A 191 26.71 15.78 0.41
N ALA A 192 26.94 14.88 -0.52
CA ALA A 192 26.59 15.07 -1.95
C ALA A 192 25.10 14.80 -2.21
N LEU A 193 24.59 13.69 -1.64
CA LEU A 193 23.20 13.26 -1.72
C LEU A 193 22.89 12.49 -0.43
N ALA A 194 21.76 12.77 0.19
CA ALA A 194 21.18 11.93 1.24
C ALA A 194 19.85 11.35 0.74
N TYR A 195 19.77 10.02 0.64
CA TYR A 195 18.58 9.30 0.18
C TYR A 195 18.05 8.39 1.29
N LEU A 196 16.88 8.70 1.81
CA LEU A 196 16.21 7.94 2.85
C LEU A 196 15.07 7.12 2.26
N THR A 197 14.91 5.88 2.73
CA THR A 197 13.71 5.10 2.44
C THR A 197 13.05 4.61 3.71
N GLY A 198 11.71 4.65 3.74
CA GLY A 198 10.91 4.19 4.87
C GLY A 198 9.46 3.93 4.47
N ILE A 199 8.63 3.63 5.45
CA ILE A 199 7.18 3.49 5.30
C ILE A 199 6.53 4.83 5.67
N LEU A 200 6.92 5.37 6.81
CA LEU A 200 6.35 6.59 7.35
C LEU A 200 7.00 7.83 6.74
N PRO A 201 6.22 8.90 6.52
CA PRO A 201 6.78 10.21 6.22
C PRO A 201 7.55 10.76 7.43
N ILE A 202 8.39 11.78 7.19
CA ILE A 202 9.18 12.40 8.23
C ILE A 202 8.27 13.03 9.27
N LYS A 203 8.50 12.69 10.53
CA LYS A 203 7.68 13.13 11.64
C LYS A 203 7.80 14.64 11.86
N LYS A 204 6.65 15.30 12.00
CA LYS A 204 6.56 16.70 12.39
C LYS A 204 6.56 16.80 13.92
N TYR A 205 7.70 17.16 14.51
CA TYR A 205 7.82 17.37 15.95
C TYR A 205 7.70 18.86 16.30
N GLY A 206 6.73 19.22 17.13
CA GLY A 206 6.59 20.54 17.73
C GLY A 206 6.70 21.69 16.72
N THR A 207 7.41 22.76 17.09
CA THR A 207 7.67 23.92 16.24
C THR A 207 8.86 23.74 15.28
N HIS A 208 9.67 22.67 15.45
CA HIS A 208 10.87 22.42 14.65
C HIS A 208 10.93 20.96 14.20
N SER A 209 10.75 20.72 12.90
CA SER A 209 11.04 19.43 12.30
C SER A 209 12.56 19.20 12.28
N ALA A 210 13.02 18.11 12.88
CA ALA A 210 14.45 17.80 12.94
C ALA A 210 15.06 17.58 11.53
N LEU A 211 14.27 17.03 10.59
CA LEU A 211 14.67 16.67 9.24
C LEU A 211 13.94 17.48 8.16
N ASN A 212 13.69 18.75 8.41
CA ASN A 212 12.97 19.65 7.49
C ASN A 212 13.69 19.98 6.17
N MET A 213 14.93 19.50 6.01
CA MET A 213 15.70 19.69 4.78
C MET A 213 15.36 18.69 3.68
N PHE A 214 14.63 17.61 3.99
CA PHE A 214 14.28 16.59 3.02
C PHE A 214 13.07 16.97 2.16
N ASP A 215 13.20 16.78 0.85
CA ASP A 215 12.07 16.67 -0.06
C ASP A 215 11.46 15.28 0.13
N GLU A 216 10.18 15.25 0.51
CA GLU A 216 9.48 14.02 0.87
C GLU A 216 8.55 13.57 -0.26
N PHE A 217 8.69 12.32 -0.67
CA PHE A 217 7.87 11.65 -1.68
C PHE A 217 7.10 10.50 -1.05
N THR A 218 5.84 10.76 -0.70
CA THR A 218 5.01 9.88 0.14
C THR A 218 3.89 9.20 -0.65
N MET A 219 3.03 8.45 0.04
CA MET A 219 1.79 7.91 -0.54
C MET A 219 0.74 8.98 -0.82
N LEU A 220 0.83 10.15 -0.18
CA LEU A 220 -0.08 11.27 -0.42
C LEU A 220 0.45 12.21 -1.51
N ASP A 221 1.76 12.37 -1.58
CA ASP A 221 2.44 13.21 -2.56
C ASP A 221 3.73 12.51 -3.04
N PRO A 222 3.66 11.71 -4.10
CA PRO A 222 4.81 10.99 -4.64
C PRO A 222 5.69 11.84 -5.54
N GLY A 223 5.24 13.04 -5.94
CA GLY A 223 5.94 13.95 -6.84
C GLY A 223 6.46 13.25 -8.11
N PRO A 224 7.65 13.63 -8.61
CA PRO A 224 8.24 13.04 -9.82
C PRO A 224 8.70 11.58 -9.62
N LEU A 225 8.59 11.02 -8.42
CA LEU A 225 9.02 9.65 -8.13
C LEU A 225 7.87 8.64 -8.11
N ALA A 226 6.68 9.05 -8.57
CA ALA A 226 5.47 8.22 -8.56
C ALA A 226 5.67 6.86 -9.25
N GLU A 227 6.29 6.83 -10.43
CA GLU A 227 6.48 5.64 -11.25
C GLU A 227 7.66 4.75 -10.84
N TYR A 228 8.60 5.26 -10.02
CA TYR A 228 9.85 4.54 -9.76
C TYR A 228 9.81 3.61 -8.54
N VAL A 229 8.83 3.76 -7.66
CA VAL A 229 8.67 2.90 -6.48
C VAL A 229 7.26 2.30 -6.44
N GLY A 230 7.15 1.10 -6.94
CA GLY A 230 5.93 0.40 -7.33
C GLY A 230 6.00 -0.05 -8.78
N PHE A 231 5.01 -0.78 -9.29
CA PHE A 231 4.86 -1.09 -10.71
C PHE A 231 3.73 -0.27 -11.32
N THR A 232 3.96 0.33 -12.49
CA THR A 232 2.94 1.03 -13.26
C THR A 232 2.02 0.04 -14.00
N GLU A 233 0.86 0.50 -14.46
CA GLU A 233 -0.07 -0.33 -15.23
C GLU A 233 0.58 -0.89 -16.50
N GLN A 234 1.35 -0.08 -17.23
CA GLN A 234 2.05 -0.52 -18.43
C GLN A 234 3.03 -1.67 -18.14
N GLU A 235 3.82 -1.56 -17.08
CA GLU A 235 4.77 -2.60 -16.70
C GLU A 235 4.06 -3.91 -16.31
N VAL A 236 2.91 -3.80 -15.63
CA VAL A 236 2.10 -4.95 -15.27
C VAL A 236 1.44 -5.58 -16.49
N GLU A 237 0.96 -4.78 -17.45
CA GLU A 237 0.42 -5.27 -18.72
C GLU A 237 1.47 -6.06 -19.51
N GLU A 238 2.70 -5.54 -19.62
CA GLU A 238 3.83 -6.24 -20.25
C GLU A 238 4.14 -7.59 -19.58
N LEU A 239 4.09 -7.62 -18.22
CA LEU A 239 4.27 -8.85 -17.45
C LEU A 239 3.11 -9.82 -17.69
N CYS A 240 1.86 -9.35 -17.71
CA CYS A 240 0.68 -10.18 -18.02
C CYS A 240 0.82 -10.82 -19.40
N GLY A 241 1.26 -10.08 -20.42
CA GLY A 241 1.53 -10.61 -21.76
C GLY A 241 2.60 -11.70 -21.75
N ARG A 242 3.71 -11.48 -21.05
CA ARG A 242 4.84 -12.43 -20.95
C ARG A 242 4.45 -13.72 -20.22
N TYR A 243 3.68 -13.61 -19.12
CA TYR A 243 3.32 -14.75 -18.27
C TYR A 243 1.96 -15.35 -18.59
N GLN A 244 1.24 -14.80 -19.57
CA GLN A 244 -0.10 -15.22 -19.98
C GLN A 244 -1.12 -15.18 -18.83
N MET A 245 -1.07 -14.09 -18.03
CA MET A 245 -2.01 -13.81 -16.96
C MET A 245 -3.07 -12.81 -17.42
N ASP A 246 -4.27 -12.92 -16.88
CA ASP A 246 -5.35 -11.98 -17.17
C ASP A 246 -5.13 -10.64 -16.44
N LEU A 247 -4.96 -9.56 -17.22
CA LEU A 247 -4.73 -8.21 -16.67
C LEU A 247 -5.90 -7.76 -15.79
N ALA A 248 -7.14 -8.05 -16.16
CA ALA A 248 -8.30 -7.63 -15.38
C ALA A 248 -8.32 -8.32 -14.00
N GLU A 249 -7.90 -9.58 -13.94
CA GLU A 249 -7.80 -10.32 -12.68
C GLU A 249 -6.64 -9.79 -11.83
N ILE A 250 -5.47 -9.52 -12.42
CA ILE A 250 -4.32 -8.90 -11.75
C ILE A 250 -4.69 -7.52 -11.20
N LYS A 251 -5.39 -6.70 -11.99
CA LYS A 251 -5.85 -5.37 -11.59
C LYS A 251 -6.79 -5.46 -10.39
N ASN A 252 -7.78 -6.32 -10.41
CA ASN A 252 -8.70 -6.51 -9.29
C ASN A 252 -7.99 -6.92 -7.97
N TRP A 253 -6.90 -7.69 -8.08
CA TRP A 253 -6.21 -8.21 -6.92
C TRP A 253 -5.10 -7.33 -6.36
N TYR A 254 -4.43 -6.51 -7.19
CA TYR A 254 -3.17 -5.86 -6.78
C TYR A 254 -3.08 -4.37 -7.13
N ASP A 255 -4.04 -3.82 -7.89
CA ASP A 255 -4.13 -2.39 -8.18
C ASP A 255 -4.74 -1.59 -7.00
N GLY A 256 -4.97 -0.30 -7.20
CA GLY A 256 -5.75 0.56 -6.31
C GLY A 256 -4.95 1.62 -5.58
N TYR A 257 -3.69 1.80 -5.95
CA TYR A 257 -2.93 2.98 -5.56
C TYR A 257 -2.78 3.88 -6.77
N SER A 258 -3.31 5.11 -6.68
CA SER A 258 -3.23 6.08 -7.76
C SER A 258 -2.48 7.33 -7.31
N PHE A 259 -1.69 7.87 -8.22
CA PHE A 259 -0.91 9.07 -8.00
C PHE A 259 -1.15 10.08 -9.12
N PRO A 260 -0.92 11.38 -8.90
CA PRO A 260 -0.95 12.36 -9.98
C PRO A 260 -0.03 11.96 -11.14
N GLY A 261 -0.60 11.79 -12.33
CA GLY A 261 0.14 11.33 -13.53
C GLY A 261 0.21 9.80 -13.70
N GLU A 262 0.00 9.01 -12.63
CA GLU A 262 -0.01 7.54 -12.65
C GLU A 262 -1.33 7.01 -12.05
N SER A 263 -2.23 6.58 -12.90
CA SER A 263 -3.58 6.17 -12.49
C SER A 263 -3.61 4.84 -11.72
N SER A 264 -2.61 4.00 -11.90
CA SER A 264 -2.54 2.66 -11.31
C SER A 264 -1.10 2.31 -10.93
N VAL A 265 -0.88 2.08 -9.63
CA VAL A 265 0.40 1.59 -9.09
C VAL A 265 0.14 0.34 -8.28
N TYR A 266 0.96 -0.68 -8.51
CA TYR A 266 0.81 -2.02 -7.95
C TYR A 266 1.93 -2.34 -6.98
N SER A 267 1.65 -3.22 -6.00
CA SER A 267 2.69 -3.83 -5.18
C SER A 267 3.57 -4.78 -6.01
N PRO A 268 4.86 -4.48 -6.22
CA PRO A 268 5.74 -5.32 -7.03
C PRO A 268 5.79 -6.77 -6.57
N ARG A 269 5.86 -7.00 -5.26
CA ARG A 269 5.99 -8.36 -4.74
C ARG A 269 4.77 -9.23 -5.01
N SER A 270 3.57 -8.67 -4.88
CA SER A 270 2.33 -9.40 -5.14
C SER A 270 2.22 -9.76 -6.61
N VAL A 271 2.51 -8.79 -7.50
CA VAL A 271 2.53 -9.01 -8.95
C VAL A 271 3.60 -10.05 -9.34
N VAL A 272 4.84 -9.91 -8.87
CA VAL A 272 5.93 -10.85 -9.17
C VAL A 272 5.58 -12.28 -8.72
N ASN A 273 5.03 -12.45 -7.52
CA ASN A 273 4.63 -13.77 -7.03
C ASN A 273 3.48 -14.35 -7.85
N ALA A 274 2.47 -13.54 -8.21
CA ALA A 274 1.37 -13.98 -9.05
C ALA A 274 1.88 -14.49 -10.42
N MET A 275 2.80 -13.75 -11.05
CA MET A 275 3.41 -14.11 -12.33
C MET A 275 4.24 -15.40 -12.22
N ARG A 276 5.18 -15.47 -11.27
CA ARG A 276 6.08 -16.62 -11.09
C ARG A 276 5.35 -17.91 -10.76
N PHE A 277 4.34 -17.83 -9.91
CA PHE A 277 3.56 -19.02 -9.50
C PHE A 277 2.35 -19.27 -10.41
N ARG A 278 2.07 -18.37 -11.37
CA ARG A 278 0.88 -18.41 -12.25
C ARG A 278 -0.39 -18.62 -11.44
N LYS A 279 -0.47 -17.94 -10.31
CA LYS A 279 -1.55 -18.10 -9.35
C LYS A 279 -1.91 -16.75 -8.73
N ILE A 280 -3.17 -16.39 -8.82
CA ILE A 280 -3.74 -15.27 -8.08
C ILE A 280 -3.96 -15.70 -6.62
N GLY A 281 -3.60 -14.84 -5.68
CA GLY A 281 -3.78 -15.10 -4.26
C GLY A 281 -3.29 -13.95 -3.39
N ASN A 282 -3.49 -14.08 -2.08
CA ASN A 282 -2.98 -13.11 -1.11
C ASN A 282 -1.49 -13.39 -0.83
N TYR A 283 -0.64 -12.46 -1.24
CA TYR A 283 0.80 -12.46 -0.98
C TYR A 283 1.19 -11.40 0.06
N TRP A 284 0.26 -10.52 0.44
CA TRP A 284 0.45 -9.48 1.43
C TRP A 284 0.70 -10.06 2.82
N ASN A 285 -0.09 -11.04 3.23
CA ASN A 285 -0.05 -11.66 4.56
C ASN A 285 1.21 -12.50 4.87
N GLN A 286 2.07 -12.77 3.89
CA GLN A 286 3.29 -13.56 4.11
C GLN A 286 4.36 -12.86 4.96
N THR A 287 4.23 -11.56 5.26
CA THR A 287 5.22 -10.77 6.00
C THR A 287 4.63 -9.75 6.97
N GLU A 288 3.37 -9.44 6.87
CA GLU A 288 2.63 -8.65 7.86
C GLU A 288 1.42 -9.45 8.30
N THR A 289 1.20 -9.51 9.59
CA THR A 289 0.00 -10.13 10.12
C THR A 289 -1.12 -9.10 10.11
N PHE A 290 -2.35 -9.53 9.85
CA PHE A 290 -3.56 -8.71 10.00
C PHE A 290 -3.71 -8.15 11.43
N GLU A 291 -2.93 -8.64 12.39
CA GLU A 291 -2.90 -8.18 13.78
C GLU A 291 -2.51 -6.70 13.89
N ALA A 292 -1.59 -6.21 13.04
CA ALA A 292 -1.25 -4.79 13.01
C ALA A 292 -2.44 -3.95 12.55
N LEU A 293 -3.13 -4.36 11.47
CA LEU A 293 -4.35 -3.70 11.00
C LEU A 293 -5.45 -3.77 12.06
N GLN A 294 -5.65 -4.95 12.67
CA GLN A 294 -6.63 -5.16 13.73
C GLN A 294 -6.44 -4.17 14.88
N TRP A 295 -5.19 -3.97 15.33
CA TRP A 295 -4.91 -3.04 16.41
C TRP A 295 -5.38 -1.61 16.09
N TYR A 296 -5.12 -1.10 14.86
CA TYR A 296 -5.54 0.24 14.45
C TYR A 296 -7.06 0.37 14.35
N ILE A 297 -7.75 -0.60 13.76
CA ILE A 297 -9.21 -0.54 13.62
C ILE A 297 -9.94 -0.76 14.96
N ASP A 298 -9.34 -1.46 15.92
CA ASP A 298 -9.89 -1.67 17.25
C ASP A 298 -9.77 -0.43 18.16
N LEU A 299 -8.95 0.57 17.79
CA LEU A 299 -8.91 1.88 18.47
C LEU A 299 -10.27 2.60 18.39
N ASN A 300 -11.01 2.39 17.33
CA ASN A 300 -12.38 2.88 17.10
C ASN A 300 -12.60 4.37 17.43
N PHE A 301 -11.69 5.23 16.93
CA PHE A 301 -11.88 6.67 17.05
C PHE A 301 -13.09 7.14 16.23
N ASP A 302 -13.95 7.96 16.83
CA ASP A 302 -15.01 8.74 16.17
C ASP A 302 -15.86 8.00 15.11
N GLY A 303 -16.00 6.68 15.20
CA GLY A 303 -16.77 5.89 14.24
C GLY A 303 -15.92 5.15 13.19
N LEU A 304 -14.60 5.11 13.35
CA LEU A 304 -13.66 4.41 12.46
C LEU A 304 -14.13 2.99 12.09
N ARG A 305 -14.77 2.28 13.03
CA ARG A 305 -15.33 0.94 12.81
C ARG A 305 -16.40 0.93 11.73
N ASP A 306 -17.30 1.92 11.77
CA ASP A 306 -18.38 2.07 10.79
C ASP A 306 -17.80 2.42 9.40
N ASP A 307 -16.78 3.26 9.36
CA ASP A 307 -16.11 3.63 8.12
C ASP A 307 -15.35 2.44 7.49
N VAL A 308 -14.69 1.63 8.31
CA VAL A 308 -14.08 0.37 7.84
C VAL A 308 -15.13 -0.55 7.21
N LEU A 309 -16.28 -0.72 7.84
CA LEU A 309 -17.37 -1.54 7.29
C LEU A 309 -17.94 -0.99 5.98
N GLN A 310 -18.10 0.33 5.90
CA GLN A 310 -18.54 0.99 4.67
C GLN A 310 -17.50 0.79 3.55
N MET A 311 -16.19 0.91 3.86
CA MET A 311 -15.12 0.64 2.89
C MET A 311 -15.07 -0.84 2.48
N MET A 312 -15.27 -1.78 3.41
CA MET A 312 -15.38 -3.21 3.09
C MET A 312 -16.56 -3.49 2.17
N ALA A 313 -17.65 -2.72 2.29
CA ALA A 313 -18.79 -2.78 1.38
C ALA A 313 -18.54 -2.05 0.04
N GLY A 314 -17.39 -1.40 -0.15
CA GLY A 314 -16.98 -0.75 -1.40
C GLY A 314 -17.27 0.75 -1.47
N LYS A 315 -17.58 1.41 -0.33
CA LYS A 315 -17.75 2.87 -0.26
C LYS A 315 -16.39 3.56 -0.14
N LYS A 316 -16.27 4.76 -0.66
CA LYS A 316 -15.18 5.68 -0.40
C LYS A 316 -15.56 6.60 0.77
N ILE A 317 -14.64 6.85 1.70
CA ILE A 317 -14.86 7.65 2.91
C ILE A 317 -14.03 8.94 2.80
N PRO A 318 -14.61 10.10 3.11
CA PRO A 318 -13.85 11.35 3.13
C PRO A 318 -12.79 11.32 4.25
N VAL A 319 -11.62 11.91 4.01
CA VAL A 319 -10.53 11.98 4.98
C VAL A 319 -9.83 13.32 4.93
N ASN A 320 -9.47 13.85 6.11
CA ASN A 320 -8.62 15.01 6.25
C ASN A 320 -7.19 14.59 6.64
N THR A 321 -6.31 14.50 5.65
CA THR A 321 -4.90 14.09 5.86
C THR A 321 -4.03 15.16 6.51
N GLY A 322 -4.53 16.39 6.68
CA GLY A 322 -3.76 17.53 7.19
C GLY A 322 -3.50 17.50 8.70
N SER A 323 -4.31 16.77 9.48
CA SER A 323 -4.17 16.65 10.93
C SER A 323 -3.10 15.65 11.36
N PHE A 324 -2.71 14.74 10.50
CA PHE A 324 -1.76 13.66 10.81
C PHE A 324 -0.35 14.21 11.10
N THR A 325 0.18 13.88 12.27
CA THR A 325 1.49 14.34 12.73
C THR A 325 2.64 13.38 12.40
N ASN A 326 2.39 12.40 11.55
CA ASN A 326 3.34 11.34 11.17
C ASN A 326 3.83 10.50 12.38
N ASP A 327 2.94 10.28 13.34
CA ASP A 327 3.17 9.55 14.58
C ASP A 327 2.25 8.32 14.63
N MET A 328 2.76 7.18 15.10
CA MET A 328 1.99 5.94 15.20
C MET A 328 1.19 5.83 16.51
N THR A 329 1.27 6.79 17.42
CA THR A 329 0.70 6.67 18.76
C THR A 329 -0.13 7.85 19.24
N THR A 330 0.03 9.02 18.62
CA THR A 330 -0.71 10.24 19.00
C THR A 330 -1.87 10.52 18.05
N PHE A 331 -2.76 9.54 17.89
CA PHE A 331 -4.00 9.73 17.17
C PHE A 331 -4.98 10.56 17.99
N ARG A 332 -5.63 11.52 17.35
CA ARG A 332 -6.65 12.39 17.94
C ARG A 332 -8.02 12.15 17.34
N THR A 333 -8.05 11.75 16.07
CA THR A 333 -9.27 11.55 15.27
C THR A 333 -9.15 10.27 14.43
N GLU A 334 -10.26 9.83 13.85
CA GLU A 334 -10.27 8.77 12.84
C GLU A 334 -9.41 9.12 11.63
N ASP A 335 -9.38 10.40 11.21
CA ASP A 335 -8.58 10.89 10.09
C ASP A 335 -7.09 10.58 10.25
N ASP A 336 -6.56 10.66 11.48
CA ASP A 336 -5.16 10.34 11.76
C ASP A 336 -4.88 8.85 11.52
N VAL A 337 -5.80 7.97 11.96
CA VAL A 337 -5.68 6.51 11.74
C VAL A 337 -5.84 6.18 10.26
N LEU A 338 -6.84 6.76 9.58
CA LEU A 338 -7.05 6.55 8.15
C LEU A 338 -5.83 7.01 7.35
N THR A 339 -5.23 8.15 7.70
CA THR A 339 -4.02 8.65 7.04
C THR A 339 -2.82 7.73 7.27
N LEU A 340 -2.65 7.21 8.48
CA LEU A 340 -1.62 6.21 8.73
C LEU A 340 -1.83 4.95 7.87
N LEU A 341 -3.08 4.46 7.77
CA LEU A 341 -3.40 3.29 6.95
C LEU A 341 -3.11 3.50 5.46
N ILE A 342 -3.18 4.75 4.94
CA ILE A 342 -2.70 5.08 3.58
C ILE A 342 -1.18 4.83 3.49
N HIS A 343 -0.39 5.37 4.42
CA HIS A 343 1.07 5.22 4.41
C HIS A 343 1.51 3.75 4.59
N LEU A 344 0.77 2.98 5.37
CA LEU A 344 1.00 1.54 5.53
C LEU A 344 0.55 0.70 4.32
N GLY A 345 -0.24 1.28 3.40
CA GLY A 345 -0.73 0.61 2.21
C GLY A 345 -2.02 -0.19 2.40
N TYR A 346 -2.69 -0.04 3.55
CA TYR A 346 -4.00 -0.66 3.77
C TYR A 346 -5.15 0.12 3.13
N LEU A 347 -4.93 1.39 2.78
CA LEU A 347 -5.91 2.23 2.08
C LEU A 347 -5.31 2.86 0.83
N GLY A 348 -6.12 2.94 -0.23
CA GLY A 348 -5.92 3.81 -1.37
C GLY A 348 -6.43 5.22 -1.05
N TYR A 349 -5.86 6.23 -1.70
CA TYR A 349 -6.24 7.64 -1.53
C TYR A 349 -6.54 8.28 -2.88
N GLU A 350 -7.65 9.00 -2.94
CA GLU A 350 -8.07 9.79 -4.09
C GLU A 350 -7.92 11.27 -3.76
N GLU A 351 -6.88 11.90 -4.29
CA GLU A 351 -6.51 13.27 -3.94
C GLU A 351 -7.58 14.31 -4.29
N GLN A 352 -8.21 14.18 -5.48
CA GLN A 352 -9.18 15.16 -5.98
C GLN A 352 -10.38 15.35 -5.05
N ASN A 353 -10.90 14.25 -4.52
CA ASN A 353 -12.09 14.23 -3.66
C ASN A 353 -11.75 14.04 -2.19
N LYS A 354 -10.47 13.81 -1.87
CA LYS A 354 -9.98 13.49 -0.52
C LYS A 354 -10.72 12.30 0.09
N TYR A 355 -10.82 11.21 -0.68
CA TYR A 355 -11.43 9.97 -0.24
C TYR A 355 -10.39 8.88 -0.01
N VAL A 356 -10.68 8.02 0.97
CA VAL A 356 -9.98 6.74 1.18
C VAL A 356 -10.89 5.56 0.86
N PHE A 357 -10.28 4.45 0.47
CA PHE A 357 -10.98 3.22 0.14
C PHE A 357 -10.03 2.03 0.27
N ILE A 358 -10.57 0.82 0.40
CA ILE A 358 -9.77 -0.41 0.36
C ILE A 358 -9.33 -0.66 -1.09
N PRO A 359 -8.01 -0.70 -1.37
CA PRO A 359 -7.52 -0.57 -2.74
C PRO A 359 -7.84 -1.77 -3.64
N ASN A 360 -7.78 -3.00 -3.11
CA ASN A 360 -7.87 -4.20 -3.93
C ASN A 360 -8.33 -5.43 -3.12
N ALA A 361 -8.54 -6.55 -3.82
CA ALA A 361 -9.00 -7.79 -3.20
C ALA A 361 -7.98 -8.41 -2.23
N GLU A 362 -6.69 -8.20 -2.45
CA GLU A 362 -5.64 -8.68 -1.55
C GLU A 362 -5.75 -8.01 -0.17
N VAL A 363 -5.75 -6.67 -0.14
CA VAL A 363 -5.89 -5.90 1.10
C VAL A 363 -7.28 -6.10 1.72
N GLN A 364 -8.32 -6.25 0.91
CA GLN A 364 -9.66 -6.52 1.38
C GLN A 364 -9.74 -7.83 2.17
N SER A 365 -8.96 -8.85 1.79
CA SER A 365 -8.88 -10.10 2.56
C SER A 365 -8.22 -9.92 3.94
N GLU A 366 -7.30 -8.95 4.07
CA GLU A 366 -6.71 -8.60 5.38
C GLU A 366 -7.74 -7.94 6.30
N TYR A 367 -8.54 -7.00 5.79
CA TYR A 367 -9.66 -6.42 6.56
C TYR A 367 -10.65 -7.49 7.01
N ALA A 368 -11.03 -8.43 6.14
CA ALA A 368 -11.92 -9.52 6.50
C ALA A 368 -11.34 -10.39 7.61
N SER A 369 -10.04 -10.70 7.55
CA SER A 369 -9.34 -11.47 8.56
C SER A 369 -9.29 -10.71 9.89
N ALA A 370 -8.92 -9.43 9.87
CA ALA A 370 -8.83 -8.58 11.04
C ALA A 370 -10.20 -8.46 11.75
N VAL A 371 -11.27 -8.17 11.00
CA VAL A 371 -12.64 -8.04 11.54
C VAL A 371 -13.18 -9.39 12.04
N THR A 372 -12.80 -10.51 11.41
CA THR A 372 -13.24 -11.84 11.82
C THR A 372 -12.64 -12.28 13.17
N VAL A 373 -11.43 -11.84 13.48
CA VAL A 373 -10.72 -12.17 14.73
C VAL A 373 -11.01 -11.14 15.82
N SER A 374 -11.27 -9.88 15.45
CA SER A 374 -11.60 -8.82 16.40
C SER A 374 -12.91 -9.12 17.16
N GLN A 375 -13.09 -8.46 18.32
CA GLN A 375 -14.31 -8.61 19.13
C GLN A 375 -15.54 -7.87 18.53
N TRP A 376 -15.62 -7.78 17.20
CA TRP A 376 -16.75 -7.17 16.51
C TRP A 376 -17.97 -8.10 16.42
N GLY A 377 -18.07 -9.05 17.34
CA GLY A 377 -19.20 -9.92 17.71
C GLY A 377 -20.02 -10.43 16.52
N ASP A 378 -20.98 -9.65 16.16
CA ASP A 378 -22.04 -10.03 15.21
C ASP A 378 -21.60 -9.86 13.75
N ILE A 379 -20.79 -8.86 13.43
CA ILE A 379 -20.23 -8.66 12.08
C ILE A 379 -19.31 -9.82 11.68
N SER A 380 -18.52 -10.30 12.64
CA SER A 380 -17.68 -11.49 12.46
C SER A 380 -18.52 -12.73 12.11
N LYS A 381 -19.73 -12.88 12.67
CA LYS A 381 -20.66 -13.96 12.31
C LYS A 381 -21.22 -13.78 10.91
N ALA A 382 -21.62 -12.55 10.53
CA ALA A 382 -22.12 -12.27 9.19
C ALA A 382 -21.09 -12.62 8.11
N LEU A 383 -19.83 -12.25 8.30
CA LEU A 383 -18.74 -12.60 7.39
C LEU A 383 -18.51 -14.11 7.30
N LYS A 384 -18.53 -14.82 8.44
CA LYS A 384 -18.40 -16.29 8.47
C LYS A 384 -19.55 -16.99 7.75
N ASN A 385 -20.76 -16.49 7.89
CA ASN A 385 -21.96 -17.06 7.29
C ASN A 385 -22.15 -16.66 5.81
N SER A 386 -21.34 -15.74 5.29
CA SER A 386 -21.52 -15.18 3.95
C SER A 386 -21.35 -16.23 2.83
N ALA A 387 -20.54 -17.27 3.05
CA ALA A 387 -20.39 -18.38 2.09
C ALA A 387 -21.65 -19.22 2.00
N ASP A 388 -22.27 -19.53 3.13
CA ASP A 388 -23.52 -20.32 3.19
C ASP A 388 -24.67 -19.50 2.59
N LEU A 389 -24.68 -18.19 2.82
CA LEU A 389 -25.68 -17.29 2.24
C LEU A 389 -25.55 -17.20 0.72
N LEU A 390 -24.33 -17.12 0.20
CA LEU A 390 -24.08 -17.14 -1.25
C LEU A 390 -24.54 -18.47 -1.87
N GLN A 391 -24.27 -19.60 -1.20
CA GLN A 391 -24.75 -20.90 -1.63
C GLN A 391 -26.28 -20.95 -1.69
N ALA A 392 -26.96 -20.40 -0.66
CA ALA A 392 -28.41 -20.30 -0.64
C ALA A 392 -28.98 -19.45 -1.80
N VAL A 393 -28.26 -18.40 -2.23
CA VAL A 393 -28.64 -17.61 -3.42
C VAL A 393 -28.55 -18.48 -4.68
N TRP A 394 -27.45 -19.24 -4.87
CA TRP A 394 -27.30 -20.12 -6.02
C TRP A 394 -28.37 -21.23 -6.08
N GLU A 395 -28.76 -21.73 -4.91
CA GLU A 395 -29.80 -22.76 -4.76
C GLU A 395 -31.22 -22.18 -4.73
N LYS A 396 -31.39 -20.87 -4.85
CA LYS A 396 -32.68 -20.15 -4.85
C LYS A 396 -33.49 -20.38 -3.56
N GLN A 397 -32.82 -20.51 -2.44
CA GLN A 397 -33.44 -20.72 -1.11
C GLN A 397 -33.89 -19.40 -0.51
N GLU A 398 -34.94 -18.80 -1.06
CA GLU A 398 -35.42 -17.43 -0.75
C GLU A 398 -35.57 -17.14 0.75
N THR A 399 -36.13 -18.08 1.50
CA THR A 399 -36.35 -17.94 2.97
C THR A 399 -35.01 -17.89 3.70
N GLN A 400 -34.06 -18.73 3.33
CA GLN A 400 -32.73 -18.76 3.95
C GLN A 400 -31.94 -17.50 3.62
N VAL A 401 -32.07 -17.00 2.38
CA VAL A 401 -31.45 -15.73 1.98
C VAL A 401 -32.03 -14.56 2.76
N ALA A 402 -33.36 -14.47 2.88
CA ALA A 402 -34.03 -13.42 3.66
C ALA A 402 -33.59 -13.43 5.14
N GLU A 403 -33.51 -14.62 5.75
CA GLU A 403 -33.09 -14.78 7.15
C GLU A 403 -31.60 -14.44 7.33
N GLY A 404 -30.70 -14.86 6.43
CA GLY A 404 -29.29 -14.52 6.50
C GLY A 404 -29.04 -13.01 6.37
N ILE A 405 -29.80 -12.32 5.51
CA ILE A 405 -29.75 -10.86 5.38
C ILE A 405 -30.32 -10.20 6.64
N ARG A 406 -31.40 -10.74 7.23
CA ARG A 406 -31.99 -10.25 8.48
C ARG A 406 -30.98 -10.30 9.64
N LEU A 407 -30.24 -11.41 9.76
CA LEU A 407 -29.18 -11.55 10.76
C LEU A 407 -28.07 -10.52 10.53
N ALA A 408 -27.56 -10.41 9.31
CA ALA A 408 -26.54 -9.41 8.97
C ALA A 408 -27.03 -7.97 9.24
N HIS A 409 -28.30 -7.68 8.95
CA HIS A 409 -28.92 -6.38 9.21
C HIS A 409 -29.04 -6.08 10.71
N PHE A 410 -29.50 -7.02 11.50
CA PHE A 410 -29.62 -6.85 12.95
C PHE A 410 -28.26 -6.58 13.59
N GLU A 411 -27.24 -7.21 13.07
CA GLU A 411 -25.85 -7.12 13.51
C GLU A 411 -25.17 -5.82 13.07
N THR A 412 -25.57 -5.24 11.92
CA THR A 412 -25.06 -3.94 11.41
C THR A 412 -25.92 -2.74 11.84
N SER A 413 -26.95 -2.94 12.65
CA SER A 413 -27.96 -1.93 13.01
C SER A 413 -27.46 -0.73 13.81
N GLN A 414 -26.19 -0.68 14.20
CA GLN A 414 -25.53 0.50 14.75
C GLN A 414 -25.19 1.54 13.66
N LEU A 415 -25.10 1.14 12.38
CA LEU A 415 -25.09 2.05 11.26
C LEU A 415 -26.45 2.74 11.19
N GLN A 416 -26.48 4.08 11.06
CA GLN A 416 -27.73 4.85 10.96
C GLN A 416 -28.54 4.36 9.75
N TYR A 417 -29.45 3.45 9.98
CA TYR A 417 -30.24 2.75 8.99
C TYR A 417 -31.46 3.57 8.64
N ASN A 418 -31.39 4.34 7.56
CA ASN A 418 -32.52 5.20 7.17
C ASN A 418 -32.87 5.17 5.68
N ASP A 419 -32.14 4.42 4.83
CA ASP A 419 -32.38 4.43 3.39
C ASP A 419 -31.97 3.14 2.65
N GLU A 420 -32.26 3.11 1.36
CA GLU A 420 -31.92 2.02 0.42
C GLU A 420 -30.39 1.78 0.31
N ASN A 421 -29.58 2.83 0.52
CA ASN A 421 -28.12 2.74 0.49
C ASN A 421 -27.56 1.91 1.67
N ALA A 422 -28.09 2.12 2.87
CA ALA A 422 -27.70 1.36 4.05
C ALA A 422 -28.02 -0.14 3.89
N LEU A 423 -29.17 -0.47 3.29
CA LEU A 423 -29.52 -1.84 2.92
C LEU A 423 -28.53 -2.45 1.93
N SER A 424 -28.10 -1.70 0.92
CA SER A 424 -27.10 -2.13 -0.06
C SER A 424 -25.75 -2.49 0.61
N TYR A 425 -25.31 -1.73 1.61
CA TYR A 425 -24.08 -2.05 2.36
C TYR A 425 -24.21 -3.35 3.16
N THR A 426 -25.34 -3.50 3.87
CA THR A 426 -25.61 -4.73 4.63
C THR A 426 -25.58 -5.97 3.75
N ILE A 427 -26.19 -5.91 2.56
CA ILE A 427 -26.21 -7.03 1.62
C ILE A 427 -24.83 -7.30 1.04
N SER A 428 -24.06 -6.25 0.77
CA SER A 428 -22.67 -6.40 0.31
C SER A 428 -21.79 -7.12 1.34
N LEU A 429 -22.01 -6.88 2.64
CA LEU A 429 -21.33 -7.58 3.73
C LEU A 429 -21.89 -9.01 3.93
N ALA A 430 -23.20 -9.17 3.86
CA ALA A 430 -23.84 -10.48 3.97
C ALA A 430 -23.40 -11.44 2.85
N LEU A 431 -23.17 -10.92 1.64
CA LEU A 431 -22.67 -11.65 0.48
C LEU A 431 -21.15 -11.46 0.27
N TYR A 432 -20.41 -11.19 1.32
CA TYR A 432 -18.98 -10.89 1.21
C TYR A 432 -18.20 -12.00 0.48
N ALA A 433 -18.50 -13.26 0.71
CA ALA A 433 -17.88 -14.41 0.06
C ALA A 433 -18.02 -14.41 -1.48
N ALA A 434 -19.01 -13.69 -2.02
CA ALA A 434 -19.18 -13.55 -3.47
C ALA A 434 -17.92 -12.95 -4.14
N ARG A 435 -17.14 -12.13 -3.43
CA ARG A 435 -15.90 -11.55 -3.94
C ARG A 435 -14.83 -12.57 -4.31
N ASN A 436 -14.94 -13.80 -3.85
CA ASN A 436 -14.06 -14.90 -4.25
C ASN A 436 -14.34 -15.40 -5.68
N PHE A 437 -15.55 -15.21 -6.18
CA PHE A 437 -16.05 -15.77 -7.43
C PHE A 437 -16.41 -14.70 -8.46
N TYR A 438 -16.78 -13.50 -8.01
CA TYR A 438 -17.38 -12.45 -8.81
C TYR A 438 -16.55 -11.15 -8.80
N THR A 439 -16.67 -10.39 -9.86
CA THR A 439 -16.48 -8.95 -9.84
C THR A 439 -17.82 -8.33 -9.45
N VAL A 440 -17.83 -7.50 -8.41
CA VAL A 440 -19.06 -6.90 -7.87
C VAL A 440 -19.14 -5.45 -8.31
N TYR A 441 -20.22 -5.09 -8.98
CA TYR A 441 -20.52 -3.73 -9.39
C TYR A 441 -21.69 -3.18 -8.58
N ARG A 442 -21.58 -1.94 -8.15
CA ARG A 442 -22.67 -1.18 -7.55
C ARG A 442 -23.13 -0.15 -8.57
N GLU A 443 -24.45 0.08 -8.62
CA GLU A 443 -25.05 1.05 -9.55
C GLU A 443 -24.57 0.82 -10.99
N LEU A 444 -24.55 -0.45 -11.44
CA LEU A 444 -24.13 -0.76 -12.81
C LEU A 444 -25.16 -0.20 -13.80
N PRO A 445 -24.73 0.64 -14.76
CA PRO A 445 -25.62 1.11 -15.83
C PRO A 445 -26.13 -0.07 -16.65
N GLY A 446 -27.43 -0.22 -16.77
CA GLY A 446 -28.05 -1.26 -17.58
C GLY A 446 -29.38 -0.78 -18.17
N GLY A 447 -29.58 -0.98 -19.46
CA GLY A 447 -30.83 -0.61 -20.13
C GLY A 447 -31.28 0.83 -19.86
N LYS A 448 -32.35 1.01 -19.07
CA LYS A 448 -33.00 2.29 -18.77
C LYS A 448 -32.71 2.81 -17.35
N GLY A 449 -31.68 2.33 -16.69
CA GLY A 449 -31.35 2.73 -15.30
C GLY A 449 -30.09 2.07 -14.77
N PHE A 450 -30.01 1.96 -13.44
CA PHE A 450 -28.89 1.37 -12.70
C PHE A 450 -29.41 0.24 -11.83
N ALA A 451 -28.73 -0.91 -11.86
CA ALA A 451 -28.97 -2.00 -10.92
C ALA A 451 -28.20 -1.76 -9.63
N ASP A 452 -28.81 -1.98 -8.47
CA ASP A 452 -28.18 -1.69 -7.18
C ASP A 452 -26.89 -2.49 -6.95
N LEU A 453 -26.92 -3.80 -7.22
CA LEU A 453 -25.74 -4.68 -7.15
C LEU A 453 -25.75 -5.68 -8.31
N VAL A 454 -24.60 -5.83 -8.96
CA VAL A 454 -24.41 -6.83 -10.02
C VAL A 454 -23.16 -7.63 -9.73
N PHE A 455 -23.29 -8.95 -9.77
CA PHE A 455 -22.20 -9.89 -9.56
C PHE A 455 -21.91 -10.60 -10.88
N VAL A 456 -20.77 -10.27 -11.49
CA VAL A 456 -20.32 -10.86 -12.76
C VAL A 456 -19.29 -11.93 -12.48
N PRO A 457 -19.53 -13.20 -12.85
CA PRO A 457 -18.57 -14.28 -12.63
C PRO A 457 -17.23 -13.96 -13.29
N ARG A 458 -16.14 -14.17 -12.58
CA ARG A 458 -14.80 -14.07 -13.18
C ARG A 458 -14.59 -15.21 -14.18
N LYS A 459 -13.72 -15.04 -15.15
CA LYS A 459 -13.44 -16.02 -16.23
C LYS A 459 -13.24 -17.44 -15.72
N ARG A 460 -12.62 -17.60 -14.55
CA ARG A 460 -12.37 -18.91 -13.93
C ARG A 460 -13.63 -19.58 -13.36
N TYR A 461 -14.70 -18.83 -13.14
CA TYR A 461 -15.92 -19.26 -12.45
C TYR A 461 -17.18 -19.04 -13.29
N GLN A 462 -17.07 -19.20 -14.61
CA GLN A 462 -18.20 -19.07 -15.55
C GLN A 462 -19.29 -20.13 -15.38
N ASP A 463 -19.02 -21.18 -14.60
CA ASP A 463 -20.00 -22.15 -14.14
C ASP A 463 -20.99 -21.58 -13.12
N LYS A 464 -20.65 -20.44 -12.47
CA LYS A 464 -21.54 -19.77 -11.52
C LYS A 464 -22.49 -18.81 -12.22
N PRO A 465 -23.75 -18.67 -11.72
CA PRO A 465 -24.70 -17.72 -12.30
C PRO A 465 -24.25 -16.27 -12.08
N ALA A 466 -24.42 -15.40 -13.07
CA ALA A 466 -24.39 -13.97 -12.81
C ALA A 466 -25.61 -13.58 -11.96
N LEU A 467 -25.47 -12.55 -11.10
CA LEU A 467 -26.55 -12.10 -10.24
C LEU A 467 -26.85 -10.62 -10.47
N VAL A 468 -28.12 -10.29 -10.63
CA VAL A 468 -28.62 -8.92 -10.62
C VAL A 468 -29.52 -8.77 -9.38
N VAL A 469 -29.12 -7.91 -8.45
CA VAL A 469 -29.79 -7.68 -7.19
C VAL A 469 -30.40 -6.29 -7.18
N GLU A 470 -31.69 -6.21 -6.91
CA GLU A 470 -32.43 -4.95 -6.74
C GLU A 470 -33.04 -4.91 -5.35
N LEU A 471 -32.92 -3.76 -4.71
CA LEU A 471 -33.30 -3.52 -3.34
C LEU A 471 -34.54 -2.65 -3.27
N LYS A 472 -35.39 -2.91 -2.31
CA LYS A 472 -36.56 -2.09 -2.01
C LYS A 472 -36.70 -1.85 -0.52
N TRP A 473 -37.12 -0.66 -0.20
CA TRP A 473 -37.40 -0.22 1.15
C TRP A 473 -38.89 0.11 1.29
N ASP A 474 -39.58 -0.55 2.23
CA ASP A 474 -41.03 -0.42 2.43
C ASP A 474 -41.88 -0.65 1.17
N LYS A 475 -41.42 -1.53 0.26
CA LYS A 475 -42.15 -1.94 -0.95
C LYS A 475 -42.33 -3.46 -0.98
N THR A 476 -42.05 -4.12 -2.13
CA THR A 476 -42.12 -5.59 -2.25
C THR A 476 -40.90 -6.15 -3.00
N ALA A 477 -40.54 -7.39 -2.71
CA ALA A 477 -39.46 -8.09 -3.43
C ALA A 477 -39.88 -8.41 -4.89
N GLU A 478 -41.16 -8.68 -5.15
CA GLU A 478 -41.72 -8.84 -6.48
C GLU A 478 -41.60 -7.55 -7.30
N GLY A 479 -41.82 -6.38 -6.65
CA GLY A 479 -41.61 -5.07 -7.26
C GLY A 479 -40.14 -4.80 -7.64
N ALA A 480 -39.19 -5.33 -6.86
CA ALA A 480 -37.77 -5.30 -7.21
C ALA A 480 -37.49 -6.11 -8.50
N LEU A 481 -37.99 -7.34 -8.57
CA LEU A 481 -37.85 -8.18 -9.76
C LEU A 481 -38.51 -7.57 -11.01
N ALA A 482 -39.69 -6.97 -10.85
CA ALA A 482 -40.37 -6.26 -11.93
C ALA A 482 -39.51 -5.10 -12.44
N GLN A 483 -38.87 -4.33 -11.55
CA GLN A 483 -37.99 -3.24 -11.94
C GLN A 483 -36.77 -3.71 -12.73
N ILE A 484 -36.11 -4.82 -12.35
CA ILE A 484 -34.98 -5.39 -13.10
C ILE A 484 -35.40 -5.68 -14.54
N LYS A 485 -36.60 -6.24 -14.72
CA LYS A 485 -37.16 -6.61 -16.03
C LYS A 485 -37.54 -5.38 -16.85
N ASP A 486 -38.30 -4.45 -16.26
CA ASP A 486 -38.81 -3.24 -16.92
C ASP A 486 -37.68 -2.29 -17.35
N LYS A 487 -36.61 -2.22 -16.58
CA LYS A 487 -35.43 -1.39 -16.85
C LYS A 487 -34.39 -2.07 -17.71
N GLU A 488 -34.60 -3.33 -18.08
CA GLU A 488 -33.71 -4.10 -18.95
C GLU A 488 -32.26 -4.17 -18.42
N TYR A 489 -32.05 -4.27 -17.09
CA TYR A 489 -30.71 -4.27 -16.48
C TYR A 489 -29.85 -5.45 -16.98
N CYS A 490 -30.49 -6.54 -17.38
CA CYS A 490 -29.81 -7.74 -17.91
C CYS A 490 -29.19 -7.53 -19.30
N ARG A 491 -29.46 -6.41 -19.99
CA ARG A 491 -28.94 -6.15 -21.33
C ARG A 491 -27.41 -6.05 -21.39
N SER A 492 -26.79 -5.54 -20.34
CA SER A 492 -25.33 -5.49 -20.19
C SER A 492 -24.69 -6.85 -19.85
N LEU A 493 -25.51 -7.89 -19.59
CA LEU A 493 -25.10 -9.24 -19.21
C LEU A 493 -25.56 -10.29 -20.24
N GLU A 494 -25.71 -9.92 -21.51
CA GLU A 494 -26.20 -10.83 -22.56
C GLU A 494 -25.35 -12.10 -22.72
N GLU A 495 -24.06 -12.04 -22.42
CA GLU A 495 -23.15 -13.19 -22.45
C GLU A 495 -23.44 -14.26 -21.39
N TYR A 496 -24.22 -13.90 -20.33
CA TYR A 496 -24.63 -14.81 -19.25
C TYR A 496 -26.06 -15.31 -19.42
N GLN A 497 -26.68 -15.16 -20.58
CA GLN A 497 -28.04 -15.66 -20.85
C GLN A 497 -28.10 -17.17 -20.64
N GLY A 498 -29.08 -17.60 -19.82
CA GLY A 498 -29.22 -19.02 -19.43
C GLY A 498 -28.50 -19.38 -18.12
N ASN A 499 -27.66 -18.49 -17.58
CA ASN A 499 -27.03 -18.63 -16.25
C ASN A 499 -27.02 -17.29 -15.52
N LEU A 500 -28.20 -16.69 -15.36
CA LEU A 500 -28.42 -15.39 -14.74
C LEU A 500 -29.57 -15.48 -13.74
N LEU A 501 -29.33 -15.07 -12.49
CA LEU A 501 -30.36 -14.99 -11.44
C LEU A 501 -30.70 -13.52 -11.18
N LEU A 502 -32.01 -13.27 -11.09
CA LEU A 502 -32.59 -12.01 -10.62
C LEU A 502 -32.95 -12.15 -9.16
N VAL A 503 -32.45 -11.27 -8.33
CA VAL A 503 -32.64 -11.31 -6.87
C VAL A 503 -33.31 -10.01 -6.43
N GLY A 504 -34.56 -10.09 -6.01
CA GLY A 504 -35.31 -8.98 -5.42
C GLY A 504 -35.32 -9.06 -3.90
N ILE A 505 -34.88 -8.03 -3.21
CA ILE A 505 -34.85 -7.97 -1.75
C ILE A 505 -35.65 -6.76 -1.28
N ASN A 506 -36.54 -6.95 -0.32
CA ASN A 506 -37.28 -5.87 0.31
C ASN A 506 -37.11 -5.91 1.83
N TYR A 507 -36.92 -4.75 2.43
CA TYR A 507 -36.97 -4.54 3.88
C TYR A 507 -38.22 -3.75 4.25
N ASN A 508 -38.98 -4.24 5.21
CA ASN A 508 -40.14 -3.55 5.77
C ASN A 508 -39.77 -2.94 7.13
N LYS A 509 -39.77 -1.61 7.21
CA LYS A 509 -39.39 -0.84 8.41
C LYS A 509 -40.32 -1.09 9.59
N LYS A 510 -41.63 -1.36 9.33
CA LYS A 510 -42.66 -1.56 10.40
C LYS A 510 -42.54 -2.93 11.03
N THR A 511 -42.42 -4.00 10.21
CA THR A 511 -42.30 -5.37 10.67
C THR A 511 -40.86 -5.79 10.97
N LYS A 512 -39.88 -5.02 10.49
CA LYS A 512 -38.41 -5.33 10.51
C LYS A 512 -38.09 -6.66 9.82
N GLU A 513 -38.88 -7.02 8.83
CA GLU A 513 -38.73 -8.26 8.08
C GLU A 513 -38.06 -8.00 6.74
N HIS A 514 -37.22 -8.96 6.31
CA HIS A 514 -36.68 -9.04 4.96
C HIS A 514 -37.46 -10.09 4.19
N VAL A 515 -37.72 -9.79 2.93
CA VAL A 515 -38.31 -10.72 1.96
C VAL A 515 -37.37 -10.79 0.75
N CYS A 516 -37.06 -12.01 0.32
CA CYS A 516 -36.27 -12.27 -0.88
C CYS A 516 -37.10 -13.03 -1.91
N ARG A 517 -36.89 -12.72 -3.20
CA ARG A 517 -37.39 -13.47 -4.35
C ARG A 517 -36.26 -13.68 -5.35
N ILE A 518 -36.14 -14.89 -5.86
CA ILE A 518 -35.08 -15.26 -6.80
C ILE A 518 -35.68 -15.95 -8.01
N GLU A 519 -35.44 -15.40 -9.18
CA GLU A 519 -35.91 -15.97 -10.45
C GLU A 519 -34.73 -16.18 -11.42
N GLU A 520 -34.82 -17.23 -12.24
CA GLU A 520 -33.94 -17.37 -13.39
C GLU A 520 -34.38 -16.42 -14.50
N TYR A 521 -33.42 -15.72 -15.08
CA TYR A 521 -33.74 -14.87 -16.22
C TYR A 521 -33.95 -15.73 -17.46
N GLN A 522 -35.18 -15.76 -17.92
CA GLN A 522 -35.58 -16.36 -19.22
C GLN A 522 -35.96 -15.22 -20.15
N LYS A 523 -35.38 -15.21 -21.36
CA LYS A 523 -35.67 -14.20 -22.39
C LYS A 523 -36.98 -14.49 -23.06
#